data_e99c3604ea030d60e381ea0569626a55
#
_entry.id   e99c3604ea030d60e381ea0569626a55
#
_cell.length_a   1.000
_cell.length_b   1.000
_cell.length_c   1.000
_cell.angle_alpha   90.00
_cell.angle_beta   90.00
_cell.angle_gamma   90.00
#
_symmetry.space_group_name_H-M   'P 1'
#
loop_
_entity.id
_entity.type
_entity.pdbx_description
1 polymer ?
#
loop_
_entity_poly.entity_id
_entity_poly.type
_entity_poly.pdbx_seq_one_letter_code
_entity_poly.pdbx_strand_id
1 'polypeptide(L)'
;QIKAEIFRSGINKKDRPYTVPRKRKGQKMIRTAKKVIVLLCWILLFAGMSGCLSGGAQEERISVAFQVVAFDKAPQKLQEIIEEHKKEEIKMTWEGDEGRYIIRGYGEQPTGGYSIRADAVELMGDGLHVTTTLIPPQKEQAAAEASYPCIILLIENMDQEVTFEP
;
A
#
# COMPACT_ATOMS: atom_id res chain seq x y z
N GLN A 1 -65.64 77.51 6.38
CA GLN A 1 -66.46 78.40 5.50
C GLN A 1 -65.67 78.59 4.16
N ILE A 2 -66.30 78.20 3.21
CA ILE A 2 -66.84 78.70 1.93
C ILE A 2 -66.25 77.93 0.76
N LYS A 3 -67.22 77.17 0.17
CA LYS A 3 -67.62 77.04 -1.22
C LYS A 3 -66.55 76.73 -2.28
N ALA A 4 -66.70 75.56 -2.85
CA ALA A 4 -67.56 75.18 -4.03
C ALA A 4 -67.23 76.04 -5.23
N GLU A 5 -66.85 75.51 -6.27
CA GLU A 5 -67.57 75.26 -7.54
C GLU A 5 -66.61 74.80 -8.67
N ILE A 6 -66.90 73.66 -9.19
CA ILE A 6 -67.24 73.38 -10.59
C ILE A 6 -66.35 74.09 -11.64
N PHE A 7 -65.55 73.33 -12.31
CA PHE A 7 -65.39 73.45 -13.73
C PHE A 7 -65.29 72.12 -14.44
N ARG A 8 -66.37 71.72 -15.02
CA ARG A 8 -66.56 70.63 -15.95
C ARG A 8 -65.90 71.08 -17.28
N SER A 9 -64.82 70.51 -17.65
CA SER A 9 -64.34 70.59 -19.00
C SER A 9 -63.75 69.30 -19.48
N GLY A 10 -64.37 68.82 -20.53
CA GLY A 10 -64.14 67.53 -21.12
C GLY A 10 -62.67 67.29 -21.54
N ILE A 11 -62.14 66.24 -21.04
CA ILE A 11 -60.88 65.71 -21.56
C ILE A 11 -61.20 64.55 -22.49
N ASN A 12 -60.89 64.85 -23.75
CA ASN A 12 -61.03 64.09 -24.96
C ASN A 12 -60.32 62.69 -24.76
N LYS A 13 -61.05 61.64 -25.09
CA LYS A 13 -60.71 60.22 -24.94
C LYS A 13 -59.64 59.74 -25.94
N LYS A 14 -58.68 60.56 -26.33
CA LYS A 14 -57.78 60.25 -27.44
C LYS A 14 -56.27 60.20 -27.13
N ASP A 15 -55.89 60.49 -25.89
CA ASP A 15 -54.44 60.48 -25.53
C ASP A 15 -54.14 59.46 -24.42
N ARG A 16 -54.34 58.16 -24.73
CA ARG A 16 -53.74 57.12 -23.93
C ARG A 16 -52.35 56.81 -24.50
N PRO A 17 -51.27 57.00 -23.78
CA PRO A 17 -49.96 56.58 -24.23
C PRO A 17 -49.98 55.08 -24.39
N TYR A 18 -49.65 54.61 -25.56
CA TYR A 18 -49.47 53.24 -25.97
C TYR A 18 -48.33 52.64 -25.14
N THR A 19 -48.63 51.87 -24.09
CA THR A 19 -47.64 51.11 -23.35
C THR A 19 -47.31 49.85 -24.11
N VAL A 20 -46.14 49.84 -24.73
CA VAL A 20 -45.56 48.66 -25.39
C VAL A 20 -45.38 47.56 -24.36
N PRO A 21 -45.93 46.37 -24.52
CA PRO A 21 -45.65 45.27 -23.60
C PRO A 21 -44.20 44.83 -23.73
N ARG A 22 -43.40 45.18 -22.74
CA ARG A 22 -41.99 44.74 -22.63
C ARG A 22 -41.97 43.21 -22.46
N LYS A 23 -41.59 42.48 -23.53
CA LYS A 23 -41.43 41.06 -23.55
C LYS A 23 -40.47 40.61 -22.44
N ARG A 24 -40.99 40.07 -21.34
CA ARG A 24 -40.21 39.41 -20.27
C ARG A 24 -39.71 38.01 -20.71
N LYS A 25 -39.07 37.87 -21.87
CA LYS A 25 -38.48 36.60 -22.31
C LYS A 25 -37.07 36.39 -21.80
N GLY A 26 -36.32 37.41 -21.35
CA GLY A 26 -34.94 37.26 -20.91
C GLY A 26 -34.75 36.72 -19.48
N GLN A 27 -35.75 36.94 -18.62
CA GLN A 27 -35.57 36.62 -17.18
C GLN A 27 -35.79 35.15 -16.83
N LYS A 28 -36.54 34.39 -17.66
CA LYS A 28 -36.68 32.93 -17.47
C LYS A 28 -35.46 32.16 -17.95
N MET A 29 -34.79 32.63 -19.03
CA MET A 29 -33.59 32.01 -19.59
C MET A 29 -32.36 32.12 -18.67
N ILE A 30 -32.23 33.26 -17.98
CA ILE A 30 -31.13 33.48 -17.04
C ILE A 30 -31.28 32.60 -15.75
N ARG A 31 -32.50 32.37 -15.32
CA ARG A 31 -32.78 31.50 -14.13
C ARG A 31 -32.53 30.04 -14.43
N THR A 32 -32.86 29.56 -15.63
CA THR A 32 -32.54 28.18 -16.06
C THR A 32 -31.09 27.99 -16.31
N ALA A 33 -30.38 28.96 -16.92
CA ALA A 33 -28.93 28.90 -17.10
C ALA A 33 -28.16 28.84 -15.76
N LYS A 34 -28.58 29.63 -14.76
CA LYS A 34 -27.97 29.56 -13.42
C LYS A 34 -28.19 28.21 -12.74
N LYS A 35 -29.36 27.60 -12.88
CA LYS A 35 -29.65 26.25 -12.32
C LYS A 35 -28.82 25.17 -13.02
N VAL A 36 -28.64 25.26 -14.33
CA VAL A 36 -27.82 24.32 -15.11
C VAL A 36 -26.34 24.46 -14.75
N ILE A 37 -25.82 25.68 -14.57
CA ILE A 37 -24.45 25.92 -14.15
C ILE A 37 -24.19 25.38 -12.74
N VAL A 38 -25.12 25.59 -11.80
CA VAL A 38 -25.01 25.05 -10.42
C VAL A 38 -25.04 23.52 -10.44
N LEU A 39 -25.90 22.90 -11.26
CA LEU A 39 -25.96 21.45 -11.43
C LEU A 39 -24.66 20.88 -12.04
N LEU A 40 -24.11 21.54 -13.04
CA LEU A 40 -22.82 21.18 -13.64
C LEU A 40 -21.66 21.33 -12.66
N CYS A 41 -21.63 22.38 -11.84
CA CYS A 41 -20.64 22.53 -10.78
C CYS A 41 -20.77 21.43 -9.71
N TRP A 42 -22.00 21.01 -9.36
CA TRP A 42 -22.23 19.90 -8.43
C TRP A 42 -21.75 18.56 -8.99
N ILE A 43 -21.99 18.31 -10.29
CA ILE A 43 -21.50 17.10 -10.98
C ILE A 43 -19.97 17.09 -11.05
N LEU A 44 -19.33 18.23 -11.31
CA LEU A 44 -17.88 18.34 -11.32
C LEU A 44 -17.25 18.18 -9.92
N LEU A 45 -17.92 18.66 -8.87
CA LEU A 45 -17.50 18.45 -7.48
C LEU A 45 -17.60 16.98 -7.06
N PHE A 46 -18.64 16.25 -7.52
CA PHE A 46 -18.78 14.81 -7.26
C PHE A 46 -17.86 13.93 -8.12
N ALA A 47 -17.54 14.36 -9.36
CA ALA A 47 -16.60 13.64 -10.22
C ALA A 47 -15.15 13.73 -9.73
N GLY A 48 -14.81 14.76 -8.94
CA GLY A 48 -13.47 14.92 -8.35
C GLY A 48 -13.17 14.02 -7.16
N MET A 49 -14.15 13.32 -6.60
CA MET A 49 -13.97 12.37 -5.50
C MET A 49 -13.87 10.90 -5.94
N SER A 50 -13.78 10.62 -7.24
CA SER A 50 -13.29 9.32 -7.74
C SER A 50 -11.76 9.26 -7.60
N GLY A 51 -11.25 9.71 -6.45
CA GLY A 51 -9.89 9.45 -6.01
C GLY A 51 -9.71 7.94 -5.89
N CYS A 52 -8.78 7.42 -6.63
CA CYS A 52 -8.24 6.08 -6.67
C CYS A 52 -8.50 5.28 -5.38
N LEU A 53 -9.54 4.45 -5.37
CA LEU A 53 -9.52 3.22 -4.62
C LEU A 53 -8.64 2.22 -5.43
N SER A 54 -7.38 2.55 -5.62
CA SER A 54 -6.34 1.54 -5.75
C SER A 54 -6.11 1.00 -4.34
N GLY A 55 -7.09 0.28 -3.84
CA GLY A 55 -6.91 -0.68 -2.78
C GLY A 55 -6.18 -1.87 -3.40
N GLY A 56 -4.89 -1.71 -3.67
CA GLY A 56 -3.99 -2.84 -3.56
C GLY A 56 -4.18 -3.30 -2.11
N ALA A 57 -4.70 -4.50 -1.90
CA ALA A 57 -4.63 -5.15 -0.61
C ALA A 57 -3.14 -5.11 -0.25
N GLN A 58 -2.74 -4.19 0.61
CA GLN A 58 -1.46 -4.25 1.27
C GLN A 58 -1.60 -5.50 2.14
N GLU A 59 -1.00 -6.59 1.69
CA GLU A 59 -0.86 -7.77 2.52
C GLU A 59 -0.22 -7.30 3.81
N GLU A 60 -0.93 -7.51 4.90
CA GLU A 60 -0.47 -7.13 6.24
C GLU A 60 0.78 -7.95 6.52
N ARG A 61 1.93 -7.29 6.64
CA ARG A 61 3.23 -7.88 6.94
C ARG A 61 3.53 -7.65 8.41
N ILE A 62 3.57 -8.72 9.17
CA ILE A 62 3.90 -8.66 10.60
C ILE A 62 5.32 -9.17 10.77
N SER A 63 6.22 -8.29 11.22
CA SER A 63 7.61 -8.68 11.51
C SER A 63 7.65 -9.66 12.68
N VAL A 64 8.30 -10.79 12.48
CA VAL A 64 8.52 -11.83 13.49
C VAL A 64 9.91 -11.69 14.06
N ALA A 65 10.00 -11.65 15.37
CA ALA A 65 11.29 -11.62 16.07
C ALA A 65 12.03 -12.94 15.90
N PHE A 66 13.33 -12.86 15.59
CA PHE A 66 14.18 -14.02 15.43
C PHE A 66 15.53 -13.80 16.12
N GLN A 67 16.18 -14.88 16.46
CA GLN A 67 17.54 -14.92 16.97
C GLN A 67 18.44 -15.70 15.99
N VAL A 68 19.61 -15.16 15.66
CA VAL A 68 20.63 -15.91 14.93
C VAL A 68 21.34 -16.83 15.88
N VAL A 69 21.30 -18.13 15.59
CA VAL A 69 21.94 -19.18 16.41
C VAL A 69 23.27 -19.57 15.76
N ALA A 70 24.34 -19.56 16.55
CA ALA A 70 25.62 -20.05 16.07
C ALA A 70 25.56 -21.57 15.86
N PHE A 71 26.27 -22.07 14.84
CA PHE A 71 26.22 -23.49 14.46
C PHE A 71 26.53 -24.41 15.64
N ASP A 72 27.54 -24.10 16.45
CA ASP A 72 27.96 -24.86 17.62
C ASP A 72 26.96 -24.81 18.79
N LYS A 73 25.98 -23.91 18.72
CA LYS A 73 24.87 -23.78 19.72
C LYS A 73 23.58 -24.40 19.25
N ALA A 74 23.47 -24.77 17.98
CA ALA A 74 22.30 -25.47 17.47
C ALA A 74 22.19 -26.89 18.07
N PRO A 75 21.01 -27.49 18.13
CA PRO A 75 20.84 -28.89 18.52
C PRO A 75 21.74 -29.82 17.71
N GLN A 76 22.39 -30.77 18.35
CA GLN A 76 23.38 -31.66 17.72
C GLN A 76 22.82 -32.35 16.46
N LYS A 77 21.59 -32.85 16.53
CA LYS A 77 20.94 -33.48 15.38
C LYS A 77 20.77 -32.51 14.20
N LEU A 78 20.50 -31.26 14.48
CA LEU A 78 20.39 -30.24 13.43
C LEU A 78 21.77 -29.95 12.80
N GLN A 79 22.83 -29.90 13.62
CA GLN A 79 24.21 -29.76 13.12
C GLN A 79 24.59 -30.92 12.18
N GLU A 80 24.25 -32.16 12.54
CA GLU A 80 24.49 -33.33 11.71
C GLU A 80 23.80 -33.24 10.35
N ILE A 81 22.54 -32.83 10.32
CA ILE A 81 21.76 -32.64 9.08
C ILE A 81 22.39 -31.54 8.20
N ILE A 82 22.79 -30.44 8.80
CA ILE A 82 23.42 -29.32 8.07
C ILE A 82 24.75 -29.77 7.47
N GLU A 83 25.61 -30.50 8.24
CA GLU A 83 26.90 -30.99 7.76
C GLU A 83 26.75 -31.98 6.60
N GLU A 84 25.73 -32.85 6.66
CA GLU A 84 25.44 -33.82 5.59
C GLU A 84 25.05 -33.12 4.28
N HIS A 85 24.27 -32.03 4.35
CA HIS A 85 23.71 -31.35 3.19
C HIS A 85 24.42 -30.04 2.82
N LYS A 86 25.47 -29.61 3.51
CA LYS A 86 26.12 -28.29 3.35
C LYS A 86 26.57 -27.94 1.96
N LYS A 87 26.80 -28.95 1.08
CA LYS A 87 27.21 -28.71 -0.30
C LYS A 87 26.07 -28.28 -1.22
N GLU A 88 24.85 -28.54 -0.81
CA GLU A 88 23.63 -28.22 -1.53
C GLU A 88 22.95 -27.00 -0.92
N GLU A 89 22.01 -26.42 -1.66
CA GLU A 89 21.14 -25.37 -1.10
C GLU A 89 20.24 -25.97 -0.02
N ILE A 90 20.28 -25.40 1.18
CA ILE A 90 19.42 -25.80 2.30
C ILE A 90 18.32 -24.76 2.50
N LYS A 91 17.08 -25.21 2.45
CA LYS A 91 15.86 -24.48 2.79
C LYS A 91 15.00 -25.41 3.64
N MET A 92 15.14 -25.34 4.96
CA MET A 92 14.42 -26.24 5.84
C MET A 92 14.03 -25.59 7.15
N THR A 93 13.05 -26.19 7.79
CA THR A 93 12.67 -25.87 9.16
C THR A 93 12.84 -27.12 10.05
N TRP A 94 13.11 -26.88 11.32
CA TRP A 94 13.26 -27.95 12.30
C TRP A 94 12.61 -27.50 13.64
N GLU A 95 11.74 -28.36 14.19
CA GLU A 95 11.08 -28.08 15.47
C GLU A 95 11.98 -28.58 16.61
N GLY A 96 12.28 -27.69 17.54
CA GLY A 96 13.06 -27.98 18.72
C GLY A 96 12.38 -27.54 20.01
N ASP A 97 13.00 -27.88 21.16
CA ASP A 97 12.44 -27.57 22.49
C ASP A 97 12.40 -26.05 22.77
N GLU A 98 13.31 -25.28 22.18
CA GLU A 98 13.42 -23.83 22.39
C GLU A 98 12.56 -23.01 21.40
N GLY A 99 12.08 -23.63 20.33
CA GLY A 99 11.34 -22.99 19.27
C GLY A 99 11.54 -23.65 17.93
N ARG A 100 11.12 -22.96 16.88
CA ARG A 100 11.28 -23.39 15.50
C ARG A 100 12.56 -22.81 14.90
N TYR A 101 13.40 -23.69 14.39
CA TYR A 101 14.62 -23.31 13.67
C TYR A 101 14.34 -23.23 12.18
N ILE A 102 14.82 -22.17 11.56
CA ILE A 102 14.76 -21.94 10.11
C ILE A 102 16.19 -21.92 9.60
N ILE A 103 16.50 -22.79 8.67
CA ILE A 103 17.85 -23.00 8.18
C ILE A 103 17.92 -22.61 6.71
N ARG A 104 18.86 -21.70 6.39
CA ARG A 104 19.18 -21.28 5.04
C ARG A 104 20.65 -21.49 4.73
N GLY A 105 20.94 -22.46 3.87
CA GLY A 105 22.28 -22.71 3.32
C GLY A 105 22.32 -22.38 1.85
N TYR A 106 23.44 -21.83 1.38
CA TYR A 106 23.62 -21.46 -0.02
C TYR A 106 24.53 -22.45 -0.79
N GLY A 107 24.77 -23.61 -0.19
CA GLY A 107 25.60 -24.64 -0.82
C GLY A 107 27.07 -24.26 -0.93
N GLU A 108 27.80 -24.97 -1.78
CA GLU A 108 29.22 -24.76 -1.98
C GLU A 108 29.49 -23.45 -2.73
N GLN A 109 30.31 -22.60 -2.13
CA GLN A 109 30.82 -21.36 -2.73
C GLN A 109 32.28 -21.51 -3.12
N PRO A 110 32.71 -20.88 -4.22
CA PRO A 110 34.06 -21.13 -4.77
C PRO A 110 35.20 -20.64 -3.90
N THR A 111 34.91 -19.74 -2.95
CA THR A 111 35.95 -19.18 -2.04
C THR A 111 35.38 -19.08 -0.62
N GLY A 112 36.26 -18.93 0.36
CA GLY A 112 35.88 -18.57 1.72
C GLY A 112 35.52 -17.09 1.86
N GLY A 113 34.97 -16.72 3.04
CA GLY A 113 34.64 -15.35 3.39
C GLY A 113 33.22 -14.88 3.02
N TYR A 114 32.39 -15.76 2.46
CA TYR A 114 30.95 -15.48 2.31
C TYR A 114 30.27 -15.37 3.67
N SER A 115 29.32 -14.48 3.77
CA SER A 115 28.44 -14.34 4.91
C SER A 115 26.97 -14.27 4.49
N ILE A 116 26.06 -14.52 5.44
CA ILE A 116 24.62 -14.43 5.20
C ILE A 116 24.05 -13.40 6.17
N ARG A 117 23.21 -12.52 5.64
CA ARG A 117 22.38 -11.61 6.44
C ARG A 117 20.93 -12.08 6.39
N ALA A 118 20.29 -12.19 7.55
CA ALA A 118 18.84 -12.27 7.62
C ALA A 118 18.27 -10.87 7.51
N ASP A 119 17.53 -10.63 6.45
CA ASP A 119 16.96 -9.31 6.17
C ASP A 119 15.59 -9.13 6.85
N ALA A 120 14.73 -10.17 6.76
CA ALA A 120 13.41 -10.16 7.37
C ALA A 120 12.89 -11.58 7.64
N VAL A 121 12.07 -11.69 8.66
CA VAL A 121 11.14 -12.79 8.90
C VAL A 121 9.77 -12.16 9.10
N GLU A 122 8.84 -12.39 8.18
CA GLU A 122 7.55 -11.71 8.14
C GLU A 122 6.42 -12.74 8.03
N LEU A 123 5.41 -12.57 8.88
CA LEU A 123 4.15 -13.30 8.76
C LEU A 123 3.24 -12.55 7.80
N MET A 124 2.80 -13.23 6.75
CA MET A 124 1.83 -12.76 5.77
C MET A 124 0.60 -13.66 5.76
N GLY A 125 -0.41 -13.31 4.97
CA GLY A 125 -1.67 -14.06 4.92
C GLY A 125 -1.52 -15.52 4.43
N ASP A 126 -0.45 -15.82 3.68
CA ASP A 126 -0.14 -17.14 3.11
C ASP A 126 0.94 -17.93 3.86
N GLY A 127 1.59 -17.32 4.86
CA GLY A 127 2.62 -18.01 5.64
C GLY A 127 3.72 -17.12 6.19
N LEU A 128 4.81 -17.74 6.59
CA LEU A 128 6.00 -17.09 7.13
C LEU A 128 7.04 -16.93 6.01
N HIS A 129 7.37 -15.69 5.68
CA HIS A 129 8.33 -15.35 4.65
C HIS A 129 9.68 -15.02 5.26
N VAL A 130 10.74 -15.64 4.75
CA VAL A 130 12.12 -15.46 5.23
C VAL A 130 12.99 -14.95 4.10
N THR A 131 13.49 -13.74 4.27
CA THR A 131 14.38 -13.07 3.30
C THR A 131 15.80 -13.06 3.83
N THR A 132 16.73 -13.57 3.03
CA THR A 132 18.15 -13.60 3.39
C THR A 132 18.99 -13.16 2.20
N THR A 133 20.12 -12.51 2.48
CA THR A 133 21.08 -12.09 1.46
C THR A 133 22.43 -12.78 1.66
N LEU A 134 22.93 -13.45 0.61
CA LEU A 134 24.29 -13.93 0.56
C LEU A 134 25.25 -12.77 0.19
N ILE A 135 26.23 -12.53 1.04
CA ILE A 135 27.20 -11.45 0.89
C ILE A 135 28.54 -12.06 0.49
N PRO A 136 29.04 -11.76 -0.74
CA PRO A 136 30.33 -12.25 -1.16
C PRO A 136 31.48 -11.56 -0.40
N PRO A 137 32.63 -12.23 -0.26
CA PRO A 137 33.82 -11.61 0.34
C PRO A 137 34.38 -10.48 -0.53
N GLN A 138 35.03 -9.52 0.11
CA GLN A 138 35.89 -8.60 -0.62
C GLN A 138 37.12 -9.37 -1.16
N LYS A 139 37.70 -8.91 -2.28
CA LYS A 139 38.80 -9.64 -2.95
C LYS A 139 39.96 -10.00 -2.03
N GLU A 140 40.27 -9.11 -1.09
CA GLU A 140 41.34 -9.27 -0.11
C GLU A 140 41.01 -10.28 1.01
N GLN A 141 39.71 -10.60 1.18
CA GLN A 141 39.20 -11.50 2.23
C GLN A 141 38.80 -12.86 1.68
N ALA A 142 38.83 -13.03 0.36
CA ALA A 142 38.49 -14.28 -0.27
C ALA A 142 39.57 -15.33 0.01
N ALA A 143 39.27 -16.36 0.81
CA ALA A 143 40.13 -17.52 0.97
C ALA A 143 40.06 -18.40 -0.28
N ALA A 144 41.17 -19.07 -0.60
CA ALA A 144 41.23 -19.95 -1.79
C ALA A 144 40.40 -21.24 -1.66
N GLU A 145 39.97 -21.57 -0.45
CA GLU A 145 39.20 -22.79 -0.16
C GLU A 145 37.71 -22.53 -0.32
N ALA A 146 36.96 -23.53 -0.79
CA ALA A 146 35.52 -23.49 -0.85
C ALA A 146 34.89 -23.30 0.53
N SER A 147 33.74 -22.64 0.59
CA SER A 147 32.96 -22.46 1.81
C SER A 147 31.50 -22.87 1.65
N TYR A 148 30.84 -23.10 2.77
CA TYR A 148 29.46 -23.59 2.83
C TYR A 148 28.65 -22.67 3.76
N PRO A 149 28.33 -21.44 3.31
CA PRO A 149 27.63 -20.48 4.16
C PRO A 149 26.23 -20.99 4.52
N CYS A 150 25.93 -20.98 5.83
CA CYS A 150 24.66 -21.37 6.38
C CYS A 150 24.30 -20.43 7.54
N ILE A 151 23.02 -20.07 7.65
CA ILE A 151 22.47 -19.31 8.77
C ILE A 151 21.35 -20.10 9.41
N ILE A 152 21.26 -20.04 10.73
CA ILE A 152 20.25 -20.68 11.55
C ILE A 152 19.51 -19.58 12.29
N LEU A 153 18.21 -19.48 12.08
CA LEU A 153 17.33 -18.54 12.77
C LEU A 153 16.44 -19.34 13.73
N LEU A 154 16.31 -18.87 14.95
CA LEU A 154 15.37 -19.39 15.94
C LEU A 154 14.22 -18.38 16.10
N ILE A 155 13.00 -18.86 15.97
CA ILE A 155 11.76 -18.11 16.21
C ILE A 155 10.91 -18.85 17.26
N GLU A 156 9.88 -18.18 17.78
CA GLU A 156 8.84 -18.86 18.55
C GLU A 156 8.15 -19.93 17.70
N ASN A 157 7.59 -20.95 18.37
CA ASN A 157 6.85 -21.99 17.67
C ASN A 157 5.63 -21.40 16.93
N MET A 158 5.61 -21.58 15.64
CA MET A 158 4.57 -21.13 14.73
C MET A 158 4.29 -22.22 13.71
N ASP A 159 3.00 -22.55 13.48
CA ASP A 159 2.59 -23.64 12.59
C ASP A 159 2.53 -23.25 11.09
N GLN A 160 2.81 -21.97 10.77
CA GLN A 160 2.73 -21.45 9.41
C GLN A 160 3.79 -22.09 8.51
N GLU A 161 3.44 -22.30 7.25
CA GLU A 161 4.38 -22.73 6.22
C GLU A 161 5.46 -21.66 6.01
N VAL A 162 6.71 -22.11 5.81
CA VAL A 162 7.83 -21.19 5.60
C VAL A 162 8.18 -21.12 4.13
N THR A 163 8.13 -19.92 3.59
CA THR A 163 8.56 -19.57 2.24
C THR A 163 9.89 -18.81 2.30
N PHE A 164 10.89 -19.28 1.54
CA PHE A 164 12.19 -18.62 1.43
C PHE A 164 12.20 -17.71 0.21
N GLU A 165 12.27 -16.43 0.45
CA GLU A 165 12.40 -15.43 -0.61
C GLU A 165 13.82 -15.42 -1.21
N PRO A 166 13.94 -15.09 -2.51
CA PRO A 166 15.22 -15.03 -3.21
C PRO A 166 16.14 -13.93 -2.69
#